data_bb078a71b13c5bb813041c33ac69879e
#
_entry.id   bb078a71b13c5bb813041c33ac69879e
#
_cell.length_a   1.000
_cell.length_b   1.000
_cell.length_c   1.000
_cell.angle_alpha   90.00
_cell.angle_beta   90.00
_cell.angle_gamma   90.00
#
_symmetry.space_group_name_H-M   'P 1'
#
loop_
_entity.id
_entity.type
_entity.pdbx_description
1 polymer ?
#
loop_
_entity_poly.entity_id
_entity_poly.type
_entity_poly.pdbx_seq_one_letter_code
_entity_poly.pdbx_strand_id
1 'polypeptide(L)'
;MAWYLRRVRAMEAEKRTTPTMTLLRWMVGLLSPYKLEVVLLIILSAAYIGARTLTPYVGKMIVDEGIIAGDRGKMLYFTLVYVGLTLLSWLTRMFRTYFSGRLNSELLYVMRSRAYEHLCRLDLAYISRQQAGRIISLITNDVSAVGNVVTSENIDLMINMLTIVGSVYIMSKMHVWLTLAALSVLPLLVGVTLVFARKTRQVYKTTREKVSLLTSSVEQSVYGARVSQAFTERRKIDYRRFSRISRESVRANLKAAMVTALINPSLSTIRAIATAIIIFYGGLLVTRNELTVGSLIAFYNYTGLFYQPIIMVATFYNVLQSALASAERVYLFLKEKPGIEDSPEAEDREILDGEIVLENVHFSYDGSKVFEGLNLKIRSKSTTALVGHTGAGKTTIANLILRLYDPQKGRVLIDGVDIRKYTIKSLRRQVSLIPQEPVLFQGTVLDNIRIGNPEATRENIEKTIDELGLKEIIESLPDGLETKVKPGGENLSVGQRQIISFLRTMVRNPKIIVIDEAMSSVDPFTEHKLQEAILRLARRRTCIVIAHRPTTVRVADEIIVLKHGKVVERGSHSMLIARQGEYARLYSQLLRQ
;
A
#
# COMPACT_ATOMS: atom_id res chain seq x y z
N MET A 1 22.51 0.90 -11.99
CA MET A 1 21.48 0.49 -12.98
C MET A 1 21.30 -1.04 -13.04
N ALA A 2 22.36 -1.84 -13.22
CA ALA A 2 22.26 -3.32 -13.20
C ALA A 2 21.75 -3.89 -11.86
N TRP A 3 22.09 -3.27 -10.73
CA TRP A 3 21.62 -3.65 -9.39
C TRP A 3 20.11 -3.40 -9.21
N TYR A 4 19.60 -2.24 -9.68
CA TYR A 4 18.17 -1.90 -9.66
C TYR A 4 17.34 -2.87 -10.52
N LEU A 5 17.80 -3.17 -11.73
CA LEU A 5 17.14 -4.14 -12.62
C LEU A 5 17.20 -5.59 -12.08
N ARG A 6 18.29 -5.98 -11.39
CA ARG A 6 18.35 -7.27 -10.68
C ARG A 6 17.35 -7.31 -9.52
N ARG A 7 17.21 -6.21 -8.77
CA ARG A 7 16.30 -6.11 -7.64
C ARG A 7 14.82 -6.13 -8.08
N VAL A 8 14.49 -5.42 -9.17
CA VAL A 8 13.14 -5.47 -9.78
C VAL A 8 12.83 -6.88 -10.33
N ARG A 9 13.80 -7.55 -10.99
CA ARG A 9 13.64 -8.95 -11.43
C ARG A 9 13.53 -9.94 -10.27
N ALA A 10 14.25 -9.72 -9.18
CA ALA A 10 14.12 -10.55 -7.97
C ALA A 10 12.73 -10.38 -7.32
N MET A 11 12.16 -9.17 -7.35
CA MET A 11 10.80 -8.91 -6.84
C MET A 11 9.69 -9.50 -7.74
N GLU A 12 9.93 -9.61 -9.07
CA GLU A 12 8.98 -10.28 -10.00
C GLU A 12 9.10 -11.81 -9.99
N ALA A 13 10.21 -12.36 -9.50
CA ALA A 13 10.52 -13.79 -9.50
C ALA A 13 10.36 -14.47 -8.13
N GLU A 14 9.77 -13.79 -7.14
CA GLU A 14 9.40 -14.44 -5.88
C GLU A 14 8.41 -15.57 -6.21
N LYS A 15 8.92 -16.82 -6.26
CA LYS A 15 8.08 -18.02 -6.33
C LYS A 15 7.09 -17.92 -5.19
N ARG A 16 5.79 -18.04 -5.51
CA ARG A 16 4.73 -18.07 -4.49
C ARG A 16 5.09 -19.05 -3.41
N THR A 17 5.14 -18.57 -2.18
CA THR A 17 5.43 -19.38 -0.99
C THR A 17 4.14 -20.01 -0.45
N THR A 18 3.00 -19.37 -0.71
CA THR A 18 1.69 -19.81 -0.22
C THR A 18 0.95 -20.65 -1.27
N PRO A 19 0.44 -21.84 -0.92
CA PRO A 19 -0.36 -22.66 -1.83
C PRO A 19 -1.57 -21.91 -2.40
N THR A 20 -1.78 -22.00 -3.70
CA THR A 20 -2.89 -21.32 -4.40
C THR A 20 -4.26 -21.62 -3.79
N MET A 21 -4.49 -22.88 -3.36
CA MET A 21 -5.75 -23.29 -2.73
C MET A 21 -6.00 -22.59 -1.40
N THR A 22 -4.95 -22.32 -0.63
CA THR A 22 -5.04 -21.56 0.63
C THR A 22 -5.47 -20.12 0.37
N LEU A 23 -4.89 -19.47 -0.65
CA LEU A 23 -5.26 -18.12 -1.04
C LEU A 23 -6.70 -18.06 -1.57
N LEU A 24 -7.11 -19.00 -2.42
CA LEU A 24 -8.49 -19.07 -2.91
C LEU A 24 -9.48 -19.27 -1.76
N ARG A 25 -9.19 -20.18 -0.82
CA ARG A 25 -10.03 -20.39 0.36
C ARG A 25 -10.12 -19.15 1.23
N TRP A 26 -9.00 -18.45 1.42
CA TRP A 26 -8.97 -17.18 2.15
C TRP A 26 -9.81 -16.11 1.43
N MET A 27 -9.64 -15.95 0.11
CA MET A 27 -10.42 -15.00 -0.69
C MET A 27 -11.93 -15.28 -0.62
N VAL A 28 -12.34 -16.54 -0.76
CA VAL A 28 -13.76 -16.94 -0.62
C VAL A 28 -14.26 -16.71 0.82
N GLY A 29 -13.40 -16.94 1.82
CA GLY A 29 -13.70 -16.67 3.22
C GLY A 29 -14.02 -15.20 3.52
N LEU A 30 -13.51 -14.25 2.71
CA LEU A 30 -13.85 -12.84 2.84
C LEU A 30 -15.31 -12.53 2.55
N LEU A 31 -16.01 -13.39 1.81
CA LEU A 31 -17.44 -13.27 1.52
C LEU A 31 -18.33 -13.84 2.63
N SER A 32 -17.77 -14.51 3.62
CA SER A 32 -18.56 -15.20 4.67
C SER A 32 -19.50 -14.27 5.47
N PRO A 33 -19.19 -12.98 5.71
CA PRO A 33 -20.12 -12.07 6.38
C PRO A 33 -21.29 -11.62 5.47
N TYR A 34 -21.14 -11.75 4.14
CA TYR A 34 -22.04 -11.19 3.12
C TYR A 34 -22.87 -12.25 2.40
N LYS A 35 -23.27 -13.32 3.11
CA LYS A 35 -23.96 -14.47 2.51
C LYS A 35 -25.28 -14.09 1.81
N LEU A 36 -26.04 -13.16 2.40
CA LEU A 36 -27.33 -12.73 1.83
C LEU A 36 -27.14 -11.97 0.52
N GLU A 37 -26.17 -11.07 0.46
CA GLU A 37 -25.81 -10.32 -0.75
C GLU A 37 -25.32 -11.26 -1.85
N VAL A 38 -24.51 -12.26 -1.50
CA VAL A 38 -24.03 -13.27 -2.45
C VAL A 38 -25.18 -14.10 -3.00
N VAL A 39 -26.14 -14.54 -2.16
CA VAL A 39 -27.33 -15.26 -2.59
C VAL A 39 -28.18 -14.39 -3.52
N LEU A 40 -28.40 -13.12 -3.17
CA LEU A 40 -29.11 -12.17 -4.03
C LEU A 40 -28.44 -12.03 -5.41
N LEU A 41 -27.11 -11.89 -5.44
CA LEU A 41 -26.34 -11.81 -6.68
C LEU A 41 -26.46 -13.08 -7.52
N ILE A 42 -26.51 -14.26 -6.90
CA ILE A 42 -26.72 -15.53 -7.59
C ILE A 42 -28.12 -15.57 -8.21
N ILE A 43 -29.16 -15.18 -7.47
CA ILE A 43 -30.55 -15.15 -7.98
C ILE A 43 -30.68 -14.18 -9.15
N LEU A 44 -30.16 -12.94 -9.01
CA LEU A 44 -30.17 -11.95 -10.08
C LEU A 44 -29.39 -12.42 -11.31
N SER A 45 -28.27 -13.13 -11.10
CA SER A 45 -27.48 -13.71 -12.20
C SER A 45 -28.23 -14.82 -12.91
N ALA A 46 -28.90 -15.71 -12.18
CA ALA A 46 -29.72 -16.78 -12.75
C ALA A 46 -30.88 -16.22 -13.57
N ALA A 47 -31.59 -15.22 -13.06
CA ALA A 47 -32.68 -14.54 -13.78
C ALA A 47 -32.14 -13.83 -15.05
N TYR A 48 -30.97 -13.16 -14.97
CA TYR A 48 -30.32 -12.54 -16.12
C TYR A 48 -29.96 -13.58 -17.20
N ILE A 49 -29.36 -14.71 -16.81
CA ILE A 49 -28.96 -15.77 -17.74
C ILE A 49 -30.20 -16.36 -18.41
N GLY A 50 -31.24 -16.66 -17.62
CA GLY A 50 -32.52 -17.20 -18.12
C GLY A 50 -33.17 -16.26 -19.14
N ALA A 51 -33.34 -14.99 -18.79
CA ALA A 51 -33.91 -13.99 -19.69
C ALA A 51 -33.07 -13.84 -20.98
N ARG A 52 -31.74 -13.73 -20.86
CA ARG A 52 -30.83 -13.57 -22.00
C ARG A 52 -30.82 -14.77 -22.95
N THR A 53 -30.85 -15.99 -22.41
CA THR A 53 -30.82 -17.21 -23.23
C THR A 53 -32.15 -17.55 -23.85
N LEU A 54 -33.30 -17.17 -23.24
CA LEU A 54 -34.63 -17.37 -23.80
C LEU A 54 -35.00 -16.36 -24.87
N THR A 55 -34.44 -15.14 -24.85
CA THR A 55 -34.77 -14.07 -25.80
C THR A 55 -34.66 -14.49 -27.28
N PRO A 56 -33.56 -15.15 -27.78
CA PRO A 56 -33.49 -15.62 -29.16
C PRO A 56 -34.55 -16.70 -29.49
N TYR A 57 -34.90 -17.56 -28.54
CA TYR A 57 -35.89 -18.60 -28.71
C TYR A 57 -37.31 -18.00 -28.86
N VAL A 58 -37.66 -16.99 -28.07
CA VAL A 58 -38.91 -16.24 -28.24
C VAL A 58 -38.94 -15.49 -29.56
N GLY A 59 -37.76 -14.94 -29.98
CA GLY A 59 -37.63 -14.37 -31.32
C GLY A 59 -37.96 -15.34 -32.46
N LYS A 60 -37.59 -16.63 -32.30
CA LYS A 60 -38.01 -17.69 -33.20
C LYS A 60 -39.55 -17.81 -33.24
N MET A 61 -40.21 -17.83 -32.07
CA MET A 61 -41.68 -17.97 -31.99
C MET A 61 -42.41 -16.79 -32.64
N ILE A 62 -41.93 -15.59 -32.53
CA ILE A 62 -42.46 -14.41 -33.24
C ILE A 62 -42.48 -14.66 -34.77
N VAL A 63 -41.39 -15.22 -35.31
CA VAL A 63 -41.29 -15.47 -36.75
C VAL A 63 -42.13 -16.65 -37.19
N ASP A 64 -42.02 -17.80 -36.53
CA ASP A 64 -42.66 -19.05 -36.94
C ASP A 64 -44.16 -19.04 -36.71
N GLU A 65 -44.61 -18.71 -35.47
CA GLU A 65 -46.00 -18.80 -35.05
C GLU A 65 -46.77 -17.47 -35.28
N GLY A 66 -46.05 -16.34 -35.37
CA GLY A 66 -46.66 -15.04 -35.61
C GLY A 66 -46.66 -14.65 -37.09
N ILE A 67 -45.49 -14.50 -37.68
CA ILE A 67 -45.32 -13.94 -39.04
C ILE A 67 -45.67 -14.99 -40.10
N ILE A 68 -45.05 -16.17 -40.04
CA ILE A 68 -45.24 -17.22 -41.06
C ILE A 68 -46.64 -17.84 -40.98
N ALA A 69 -47.16 -18.08 -39.79
CA ALA A 69 -48.49 -18.56 -39.57
C ALA A 69 -49.61 -17.52 -39.78
N GLY A 70 -49.25 -16.23 -39.92
CA GLY A 70 -50.21 -15.14 -40.12
C GLY A 70 -51.05 -14.80 -38.89
N ASP A 71 -50.72 -15.31 -37.73
CA ASP A 71 -51.48 -15.13 -36.48
C ASP A 71 -51.04 -13.85 -35.75
N ARG A 72 -51.80 -12.75 -35.98
CA ARG A 72 -51.55 -11.45 -35.35
C ARG A 72 -51.59 -11.49 -33.80
N GLY A 73 -52.44 -12.37 -33.22
CA GLY A 73 -52.57 -12.50 -31.78
C GLY A 73 -51.31 -13.09 -31.16
N LYS A 74 -50.82 -14.20 -31.73
CA LYS A 74 -49.55 -14.81 -31.30
C LYS A 74 -48.35 -13.90 -31.55
N MET A 75 -48.31 -13.20 -32.66
CA MET A 75 -47.28 -12.24 -32.98
C MET A 75 -47.18 -11.16 -31.89
N LEU A 76 -48.31 -10.56 -31.50
CA LEU A 76 -48.35 -9.56 -30.43
C LEU A 76 -47.93 -10.17 -29.09
N TYR A 77 -48.46 -11.34 -28.74
CA TYR A 77 -48.15 -12.04 -27.49
C TYR A 77 -46.64 -12.30 -27.36
N PHE A 78 -46.01 -12.95 -28.33
CA PHE A 78 -44.56 -13.23 -28.27
C PHE A 78 -43.70 -11.98 -28.38
N THR A 79 -44.18 -10.93 -29.06
CA THR A 79 -43.47 -9.64 -29.07
C THR A 79 -43.49 -9.01 -27.66
N LEU A 80 -44.61 -9.04 -26.96
CA LEU A 80 -44.68 -8.56 -25.56
C LEU A 80 -43.81 -9.39 -24.64
N VAL A 81 -43.77 -10.71 -24.80
CA VAL A 81 -42.88 -11.61 -24.05
C VAL A 81 -41.40 -11.28 -24.33
N TYR A 82 -41.05 -11.05 -25.59
CA TYR A 82 -39.69 -10.65 -26.00
C TYR A 82 -39.23 -9.34 -25.34
N VAL A 83 -40.10 -8.31 -25.38
CA VAL A 83 -39.87 -7.03 -24.72
C VAL A 83 -39.77 -7.23 -23.23
N GLY A 84 -40.66 -8.02 -22.62
CA GLY A 84 -40.64 -8.35 -21.18
C GLY A 84 -39.33 -9.02 -20.75
N LEU A 85 -38.85 -10.03 -21.50
CA LEU A 85 -37.58 -10.69 -21.24
C LEU A 85 -36.37 -9.72 -21.41
N THR A 86 -36.44 -8.85 -22.40
CA THR A 86 -35.38 -7.84 -22.62
C THR A 86 -35.35 -6.84 -21.46
N LEU A 87 -36.50 -6.35 -21.03
CA LEU A 87 -36.62 -5.47 -19.86
C LEU A 87 -36.16 -6.18 -18.58
N LEU A 88 -36.57 -7.44 -18.38
CA LEU A 88 -36.13 -8.25 -17.24
C LEU A 88 -34.59 -8.42 -17.24
N SER A 89 -34.00 -8.71 -18.39
CA SER A 89 -32.54 -8.83 -18.52
C SER A 89 -31.83 -7.52 -18.21
N TRP A 90 -32.41 -6.39 -18.63
CA TRP A 90 -31.88 -5.06 -18.33
C TRP A 90 -31.97 -4.74 -16.82
N LEU A 91 -33.13 -4.94 -16.22
CA LEU A 91 -33.35 -4.69 -14.79
C LEU A 91 -32.45 -5.57 -13.91
N THR A 92 -32.42 -6.87 -14.19
CA THR A 92 -31.59 -7.82 -13.43
C THR A 92 -30.10 -7.48 -13.55
N ARG A 93 -29.63 -7.07 -14.74
CA ARG A 93 -28.25 -6.59 -14.95
C ARG A 93 -27.97 -5.32 -14.15
N MET A 94 -28.90 -4.34 -14.17
CA MET A 94 -28.77 -3.09 -13.43
C MET A 94 -28.64 -3.35 -11.93
N PHE A 95 -29.58 -4.10 -11.35
CA PHE A 95 -29.54 -4.42 -9.91
C PHE A 95 -28.31 -5.24 -9.54
N ARG A 96 -27.95 -6.24 -10.34
CA ARG A 96 -26.75 -7.03 -10.14
C ARG A 96 -25.48 -6.16 -10.12
N THR A 97 -25.34 -5.24 -11.07
CA THR A 97 -24.19 -4.36 -11.13
C THR A 97 -24.12 -3.44 -9.93
N TYR A 98 -25.27 -2.91 -9.50
CA TYR A 98 -25.37 -2.08 -8.30
C TYR A 98 -24.99 -2.85 -7.02
N PHE A 99 -25.59 -4.01 -6.78
CA PHE A 99 -25.29 -4.80 -5.58
C PHE A 99 -23.87 -5.38 -5.58
N SER A 100 -23.34 -5.77 -6.73
CA SER A 100 -21.95 -6.21 -6.87
C SER A 100 -20.97 -5.05 -6.56
N GLY A 101 -21.27 -3.85 -7.05
CA GLY A 101 -20.47 -2.64 -6.76
C GLY A 101 -20.54 -2.27 -5.27
N ARG A 102 -21.72 -2.35 -4.66
CA ARG A 102 -21.90 -2.12 -3.22
C ARG A 102 -21.09 -3.12 -2.40
N LEU A 103 -21.24 -4.42 -2.68
CA LEU A 103 -20.50 -5.49 -2.00
C LEU A 103 -18.98 -5.28 -2.13
N ASN A 104 -18.50 -4.91 -3.33
CA ASN A 104 -17.09 -4.62 -3.54
C ASN A 104 -16.61 -3.45 -2.68
N SER A 105 -17.37 -2.36 -2.62
CA SER A 105 -17.02 -1.18 -1.84
C SER A 105 -16.97 -1.47 -0.34
N GLU A 106 -17.92 -2.21 0.18
CA GLU A 106 -17.97 -2.68 1.57
C GLU A 106 -16.77 -3.57 1.92
N LEU A 107 -16.48 -4.55 1.05
CA LEU A 107 -15.33 -5.45 1.20
C LEU A 107 -14.01 -4.67 1.20
N LEU A 108 -13.86 -3.72 0.28
CA LEU A 108 -12.67 -2.85 0.20
C LEU A 108 -12.50 -2.02 1.47
N TYR A 109 -13.59 -1.44 1.99
CA TYR A 109 -13.56 -0.69 3.24
C TYR A 109 -13.05 -1.56 4.41
N VAL A 110 -13.65 -2.73 4.59
CA VAL A 110 -13.26 -3.64 5.68
C VAL A 110 -11.82 -4.13 5.54
N MET A 111 -11.40 -4.51 4.33
CA MET A 111 -10.02 -4.97 4.10
C MET A 111 -8.99 -3.87 4.31
N ARG A 112 -9.26 -2.65 3.82
CA ARG A 112 -8.36 -1.49 4.02
C ARG A 112 -8.28 -1.10 5.48
N SER A 113 -9.41 -1.07 6.19
CA SER A 113 -9.45 -0.76 7.63
C SER A 113 -8.64 -1.79 8.44
N ARG A 114 -8.81 -3.09 8.18
CA ARG A 114 -8.03 -4.14 8.83
C ARG A 114 -6.54 -4.05 8.51
N ALA A 115 -6.20 -3.78 7.24
CA ALA A 115 -4.81 -3.63 6.85
C ALA A 115 -4.15 -2.41 7.49
N TYR A 116 -4.88 -1.29 7.60
CA TYR A 116 -4.39 -0.09 8.27
C TYR A 116 -4.27 -0.27 9.79
N GLU A 117 -5.26 -0.87 10.43
CA GLU A 117 -5.20 -1.22 11.85
C GLU A 117 -4.02 -2.14 12.16
N HIS A 118 -3.79 -3.14 11.30
CA HIS A 118 -2.65 -4.04 11.42
C HIS A 118 -1.31 -3.30 11.26
N LEU A 119 -1.22 -2.39 10.28
CA LEU A 119 -0.04 -1.53 10.10
C LEU A 119 0.28 -0.72 11.37
N CYS A 120 -0.74 -0.17 12.03
CA CYS A 120 -0.56 0.60 13.27
C CYS A 120 -0.06 -0.25 14.46
N ARG A 121 -0.23 -1.57 14.40
CA ARG A 121 0.26 -2.52 15.43
C ARG A 121 1.67 -3.02 15.15
N LEU A 122 2.15 -2.94 13.91
CA LEU A 122 3.49 -3.39 13.54
C LEU A 122 4.58 -2.49 14.11
N ASP A 123 5.72 -3.09 14.41
CA ASP A 123 6.88 -2.40 14.99
C ASP A 123 7.66 -1.55 13.96
N LEU A 124 8.51 -0.69 14.49
CA LEU A 124 9.38 0.16 13.68
C LEU A 124 10.37 -0.67 12.83
N ALA A 125 10.77 -1.86 13.31
CA ALA A 125 11.67 -2.74 12.58
C ALA A 125 11.06 -3.23 11.27
N TYR A 126 9.78 -3.59 11.26
CA TYR A 126 9.06 -3.95 10.04
C TYR A 126 8.92 -2.76 9.10
N ILE A 127 8.45 -1.61 9.62
CA ILE A 127 8.19 -0.42 8.82
C ILE A 127 9.48 0.11 8.16
N SER A 128 10.60 0.12 8.88
CA SER A 128 11.88 0.60 8.36
C SER A 128 12.49 -0.30 7.27
N ARG A 129 12.18 -1.62 7.29
CA ARG A 129 12.60 -2.56 6.24
C ARG A 129 11.83 -2.40 4.94
N GLN A 130 10.61 -1.87 5.01
CA GLN A 130 9.75 -1.70 3.87
C GLN A 130 9.87 -0.28 3.29
N GLN A 131 9.72 -0.16 1.98
CA GLN A 131 9.54 1.15 1.36
C GLN A 131 8.11 1.64 1.59
N ALA A 132 7.92 2.88 2.00
CA ALA A 132 6.59 3.46 2.24
C ALA A 132 5.64 3.27 1.04
N GLY A 133 6.14 3.46 -0.19
CA GLY A 133 5.37 3.23 -1.42
C GLY A 133 4.87 1.79 -1.59
N ARG A 134 5.59 0.78 -1.05
CA ARG A 134 5.14 -0.62 -1.07
C ARG A 134 3.96 -0.85 -0.14
N ILE A 135 4.01 -0.29 1.07
CA ILE A 135 2.90 -0.38 2.05
C ILE A 135 1.66 0.35 1.52
N ILE A 136 1.84 1.55 0.97
CA ILE A 136 0.74 2.31 0.34
C ILE A 136 0.11 1.49 -0.80
N SER A 137 0.93 0.94 -1.71
CA SER A 137 0.44 0.11 -2.82
C SER A 137 -0.27 -1.16 -2.34
N LEU A 138 0.18 -1.78 -1.25
CA LEU A 138 -0.47 -2.95 -0.67
C LEU A 138 -1.88 -2.62 -0.18
N ILE A 139 -2.05 -1.54 0.60
CA ILE A 139 -3.35 -1.15 1.16
C ILE A 139 -4.31 -0.62 0.08
N THR A 140 -3.80 0.04 -0.96
CA THR A 140 -4.63 0.64 -2.01
C THR A 140 -4.85 -0.29 -3.19
N ASN A 141 -3.79 -0.72 -3.87
CA ASN A 141 -3.87 -1.43 -5.14
C ASN A 141 -4.06 -2.94 -4.96
N ASP A 142 -3.29 -3.58 -4.06
CA ASP A 142 -3.37 -5.03 -3.87
C ASP A 142 -4.70 -5.44 -3.24
N VAL A 143 -5.18 -4.70 -2.25
CA VAL A 143 -6.53 -4.91 -1.68
C VAL A 143 -7.60 -4.75 -2.76
N SER A 144 -7.49 -3.74 -3.64
CA SER A 144 -8.45 -3.54 -4.74
C SER A 144 -8.43 -4.68 -5.75
N ALA A 145 -7.26 -5.21 -6.10
CA ALA A 145 -7.13 -6.34 -7.02
C ALA A 145 -7.81 -7.61 -6.46
N VAL A 146 -7.68 -7.85 -5.15
CA VAL A 146 -8.36 -8.96 -4.47
C VAL A 146 -9.87 -8.74 -4.46
N GLY A 147 -10.35 -7.57 -4.06
CA GLY A 147 -11.77 -7.24 -4.01
C GLY A 147 -12.45 -7.44 -5.36
N ASN A 148 -11.90 -6.89 -6.43
CA ASN A 148 -12.47 -6.97 -7.77
C ASN A 148 -12.64 -8.42 -8.26
N VAL A 149 -11.66 -9.30 -8.02
CA VAL A 149 -11.77 -10.71 -8.41
C VAL A 149 -12.77 -11.45 -7.55
N VAL A 150 -12.84 -11.14 -6.25
CA VAL A 150 -13.76 -11.82 -5.33
C VAL A 150 -15.23 -11.48 -5.63
N THR A 151 -15.53 -10.24 -6.04
CA THR A 151 -16.91 -9.75 -6.15
C THR A 151 -17.44 -9.65 -7.59
N SER A 152 -16.66 -9.14 -8.54
CA SER A 152 -17.16 -8.80 -9.88
C SER A 152 -16.70 -9.78 -10.95
N GLU A 153 -15.40 -10.00 -11.07
CA GLU A 153 -14.79 -10.76 -12.16
C GLU A 153 -15.20 -12.24 -12.17
N ASN A 154 -15.30 -12.87 -10.99
CA ASN A 154 -15.73 -14.27 -10.87
C ASN A 154 -17.20 -14.45 -11.22
N ILE A 155 -18.07 -13.50 -10.80
CA ILE A 155 -19.50 -13.56 -11.08
C ILE A 155 -19.72 -13.42 -12.59
N ASP A 156 -19.03 -12.48 -13.23
CA ASP A 156 -19.14 -12.26 -14.68
C ASP A 156 -18.62 -13.47 -15.48
N LEU A 157 -17.54 -14.11 -15.04
CA LEU A 157 -17.06 -15.35 -15.65
C LEU A 157 -18.09 -16.46 -15.56
N MET A 158 -18.67 -16.66 -14.36
CA MET A 158 -19.69 -17.69 -14.13
C MET A 158 -20.93 -17.48 -15.00
N ILE A 159 -21.42 -16.23 -15.10
CA ILE A 159 -22.55 -15.86 -15.95
C ILE A 159 -22.27 -16.19 -17.41
N ASN A 160 -21.10 -15.82 -17.90
CA ASN A 160 -20.73 -16.06 -19.28
C ASN A 160 -20.60 -17.56 -19.61
N MET A 161 -20.02 -18.36 -18.66
CA MET A 161 -19.97 -19.81 -18.82
C MET A 161 -21.35 -20.45 -18.85
N LEU A 162 -22.23 -20.09 -17.90
CA LEU A 162 -23.59 -20.61 -17.85
C LEU A 162 -24.43 -20.16 -19.05
N THR A 163 -24.19 -18.96 -19.58
CA THR A 163 -24.84 -18.47 -20.81
C THR A 163 -24.44 -19.34 -22.02
N ILE A 164 -23.16 -19.73 -22.16
CA ILE A 164 -22.74 -20.67 -23.20
C ILE A 164 -23.47 -21.99 -23.06
N VAL A 165 -23.44 -22.59 -21.86
CA VAL A 165 -24.07 -23.90 -21.61
C VAL A 165 -25.58 -23.85 -21.90
N GLY A 166 -26.28 -22.82 -21.41
CA GLY A 166 -27.71 -22.62 -21.67
C GLY A 166 -28.02 -22.44 -23.15
N SER A 167 -27.22 -21.65 -23.85
CA SER A 167 -27.37 -21.43 -25.30
C SER A 167 -27.17 -22.73 -26.10
N VAL A 168 -26.09 -23.48 -25.82
CA VAL A 168 -25.82 -24.78 -26.46
C VAL A 168 -26.96 -25.76 -26.20
N TYR A 169 -27.48 -25.81 -24.97
CA TYR A 169 -28.60 -26.68 -24.62
C TYR A 169 -29.88 -26.34 -25.44
N ILE A 170 -30.24 -25.07 -25.54
CA ILE A 170 -31.41 -24.64 -26.31
C ILE A 170 -31.21 -24.93 -27.79
N MET A 171 -30.04 -24.59 -28.36
CA MET A 171 -29.71 -24.87 -29.77
C MET A 171 -29.75 -26.36 -30.08
N SER A 172 -29.22 -27.23 -29.21
CA SER A 172 -29.25 -28.69 -29.40
C SER A 172 -30.68 -29.26 -29.42
N LYS A 173 -31.61 -28.68 -28.62
CA LYS A 173 -33.03 -29.04 -28.64
C LYS A 173 -33.76 -28.56 -29.92
N MET A 174 -33.26 -27.52 -30.55
CA MET A 174 -33.82 -27.04 -31.84
C MET A 174 -33.34 -27.88 -33.01
N HIS A 175 -31.99 -28.06 -33.17
CA HIS A 175 -31.42 -28.90 -34.22
C HIS A 175 -29.96 -29.28 -33.91
N VAL A 176 -29.70 -30.56 -33.64
CA VAL A 176 -28.38 -31.05 -33.16
C VAL A 176 -27.27 -30.83 -34.18
N TRP A 177 -27.50 -31.20 -35.44
CA TRP A 177 -26.46 -31.10 -36.47
C TRP A 177 -26.07 -29.63 -36.80
N LEU A 178 -27.03 -28.72 -36.78
CA LEU A 178 -26.77 -27.30 -36.98
C LEU A 178 -26.01 -26.73 -35.77
N THR A 179 -26.31 -27.23 -34.54
CA THR A 179 -25.52 -26.88 -33.33
C THR A 179 -24.09 -27.33 -33.45
N LEU A 180 -23.83 -28.56 -33.91
CA LEU A 180 -22.47 -29.07 -34.14
C LEU A 180 -21.74 -28.25 -35.22
N ALA A 181 -22.43 -27.87 -36.29
CA ALA A 181 -21.88 -26.99 -37.32
C ALA A 181 -21.50 -25.60 -36.75
N ALA A 182 -22.35 -25.03 -35.89
CA ALA A 182 -22.04 -23.77 -35.20
C ALA A 182 -20.85 -23.89 -34.25
N LEU A 183 -20.76 -25.02 -33.52
CA LEU A 183 -19.66 -25.27 -32.58
C LEU A 183 -18.33 -25.64 -33.26
N SER A 184 -18.34 -26.10 -34.53
CA SER A 184 -17.12 -26.46 -35.27
C SER A 184 -16.12 -25.30 -35.42
N VAL A 185 -16.60 -24.06 -35.32
CA VAL A 185 -15.78 -22.84 -35.39
C VAL A 185 -15.12 -22.49 -34.04
N LEU A 186 -15.60 -23.09 -32.93
CA LEU A 186 -15.04 -22.79 -31.60
C LEU A 186 -13.57 -23.15 -31.43
N PRO A 187 -13.05 -24.29 -31.91
CA PRO A 187 -11.62 -24.59 -31.81
C PRO A 187 -10.76 -23.53 -32.51
N LEU A 188 -11.19 -23.05 -33.68
CA LEU A 188 -10.52 -21.96 -34.40
C LEU A 188 -10.52 -20.66 -33.59
N LEU A 189 -11.67 -20.31 -33.01
CA LEU A 189 -11.81 -19.13 -32.16
C LEU A 189 -10.91 -19.18 -30.94
N VAL A 190 -10.89 -20.31 -30.22
CA VAL A 190 -10.01 -20.53 -29.06
C VAL A 190 -8.55 -20.47 -29.48
N GLY A 191 -8.17 -21.14 -30.57
CA GLY A 191 -6.79 -21.15 -31.10
C GLY A 191 -6.28 -19.74 -31.41
N VAL A 192 -7.08 -18.95 -32.16
CA VAL A 192 -6.74 -17.56 -32.51
C VAL A 192 -6.65 -16.70 -31.25
N THR A 193 -7.60 -16.84 -30.33
CA THR A 193 -7.60 -16.09 -29.05
C THR A 193 -6.33 -16.40 -28.22
N LEU A 194 -5.92 -17.67 -28.11
CA LEU A 194 -4.70 -18.06 -27.40
C LEU A 194 -3.42 -17.52 -28.06
N VAL A 195 -3.36 -17.52 -29.40
CA VAL A 195 -2.23 -16.93 -30.16
C VAL A 195 -2.14 -15.43 -29.87
N PHE A 196 -3.27 -14.71 -29.95
CA PHE A 196 -3.29 -13.28 -29.65
C PHE A 196 -2.95 -13.01 -28.18
N ALA A 197 -3.47 -13.79 -27.23
CA ALA A 197 -3.17 -13.64 -25.82
C ALA A 197 -1.64 -13.77 -25.56
N ARG A 198 -0.97 -14.74 -26.17
CA ARG A 198 0.49 -14.91 -26.07
C ARG A 198 1.25 -13.73 -26.70
N LYS A 199 0.88 -13.31 -27.91
CA LYS A 199 1.52 -12.18 -28.61
C LYS A 199 1.33 -10.87 -27.85
N THR A 200 0.12 -10.59 -27.41
CA THR A 200 -0.22 -9.41 -26.61
C THR A 200 0.61 -9.36 -25.33
N ARG A 201 0.69 -10.47 -24.59
CA ARG A 201 1.53 -10.55 -23.38
C ARG A 201 3.00 -10.20 -23.66
N GLN A 202 3.56 -10.68 -24.76
CA GLN A 202 4.95 -10.42 -25.14
C GLN A 202 5.18 -8.96 -25.48
N VAL A 203 4.34 -8.36 -26.34
CA VAL A 203 4.51 -6.95 -26.75
C VAL A 203 4.27 -5.99 -25.58
N TYR A 204 3.27 -6.24 -24.73
CA TYR A 204 3.03 -5.41 -23.55
C TYR A 204 4.14 -5.52 -22.50
N LYS A 205 4.80 -6.69 -22.37
CA LYS A 205 6.00 -6.82 -21.52
C LYS A 205 7.10 -5.88 -22.01
N THR A 206 7.41 -5.90 -23.32
CA THR A 206 8.42 -5.01 -23.92
C THR A 206 8.01 -3.53 -23.77
N THR A 207 6.74 -3.22 -23.96
CA THR A 207 6.23 -1.86 -23.77
C THR A 207 6.43 -1.37 -22.33
N ARG A 208 6.09 -2.20 -21.32
CA ARG A 208 6.31 -1.84 -19.90
C ARG A 208 7.78 -1.61 -19.60
N GLU A 209 8.68 -2.43 -20.13
CA GLU A 209 10.13 -2.25 -19.97
C GLU A 209 10.58 -0.89 -20.54
N LYS A 210 10.08 -0.50 -21.73
CA LYS A 210 10.42 0.78 -22.37
C LYS A 210 9.80 1.97 -21.64
N VAL A 211 8.57 1.87 -21.16
CA VAL A 211 7.92 2.90 -20.34
C VAL A 211 8.64 3.07 -19.02
N SER A 212 9.04 1.99 -18.35
CA SER A 212 9.83 2.05 -17.10
C SER A 212 11.17 2.78 -17.30
N LEU A 213 11.87 2.53 -18.42
CA LEU A 213 13.08 3.26 -18.76
C LEU A 213 12.81 4.75 -19.01
N LEU A 214 11.68 5.08 -19.62
CA LEU A 214 11.26 6.47 -19.84
C LEU A 214 11.00 7.17 -18.50
N THR A 215 10.22 6.55 -17.60
CA THR A 215 9.91 7.07 -16.27
C THR A 215 11.19 7.30 -15.46
N SER A 216 12.10 6.31 -15.41
CA SER A 216 13.36 6.47 -14.67
C SER A 216 14.26 7.56 -15.26
N SER A 217 14.20 7.81 -16.59
CA SER A 217 14.90 8.93 -17.22
C SER A 217 14.33 10.28 -16.80
N VAL A 218 13.00 10.39 -16.67
CA VAL A 218 12.33 11.61 -16.17
C VAL A 218 12.67 11.83 -14.69
N GLU A 219 12.54 10.80 -13.84
CA GLU A 219 12.93 10.87 -12.44
C GLU A 219 14.36 11.38 -12.28
N GLN A 220 15.31 10.79 -13.01
CA GLN A 220 16.71 11.21 -12.98
C GLN A 220 16.89 12.68 -13.38
N SER A 221 16.12 13.15 -14.38
CA SER A 221 16.16 14.54 -14.84
C SER A 221 15.57 15.52 -13.80
N VAL A 222 14.50 15.12 -13.11
CA VAL A 222 13.87 15.93 -12.06
C VAL A 222 14.79 16.03 -10.83
N TYR A 223 15.30 14.90 -10.32
CA TYR A 223 16.23 14.91 -9.19
C TYR A 223 17.55 15.62 -9.52
N GLY A 224 18.02 15.50 -10.76
CA GLY A 224 19.24 16.15 -11.25
C GLY A 224 19.01 17.58 -11.79
N ALA A 225 17.80 18.17 -11.65
CA ALA A 225 17.47 19.44 -12.29
C ALA A 225 18.44 20.57 -11.95
N ARG A 226 18.82 20.72 -10.67
CA ARG A 226 19.79 21.73 -10.23
C ARG A 226 21.15 21.56 -10.92
N VAL A 227 21.62 20.30 -11.05
CA VAL A 227 22.88 19.99 -11.73
C VAL A 227 22.78 20.26 -13.22
N SER A 228 21.69 19.81 -13.86
CA SER A 228 21.46 20.04 -15.30
C SER A 228 21.26 21.53 -15.66
N GLN A 229 20.77 22.34 -14.71
CA GLN A 229 20.67 23.79 -14.88
C GLN A 229 22.03 24.50 -14.71
N ALA A 230 22.86 24.02 -13.78
CA ALA A 230 24.18 24.57 -13.57
C ALA A 230 25.19 24.24 -14.70
N PHE A 231 24.96 23.09 -15.40
CA PHE A 231 25.82 22.63 -16.49
C PHE A 231 25.06 22.58 -17.82
N THR A 232 25.10 23.66 -18.60
CA THR A 232 24.30 23.83 -19.85
C THR A 232 24.52 22.74 -20.89
N GLU A 233 25.74 22.22 -21.04
CA GLU A 233 26.06 21.11 -21.95
C GLU A 233 25.34 19.81 -21.57
N ARG A 234 25.14 19.58 -20.28
CA ARG A 234 24.38 18.43 -19.77
C ARG A 234 22.94 18.40 -20.26
N ARG A 235 22.32 19.56 -20.38
CA ARG A 235 20.94 19.72 -20.85
C ARG A 235 20.71 19.15 -22.25
N LYS A 236 21.66 19.38 -23.18
CA LYS A 236 21.61 18.84 -24.54
C LYS A 236 21.75 17.32 -24.55
N ILE A 237 22.63 16.77 -23.71
CA ILE A 237 22.85 15.32 -23.60
C ILE A 237 21.61 14.63 -23.04
N ASP A 238 21.04 15.17 -21.95
CA ASP A 238 19.84 14.61 -21.30
C ASP A 238 18.63 14.64 -22.25
N TYR A 239 18.46 15.74 -23.03
CA TYR A 239 17.39 15.83 -24.05
C TYR A 239 17.57 14.78 -25.16
N ARG A 240 18.77 14.60 -25.71
CA ARG A 240 19.04 13.59 -26.75
C ARG A 240 18.78 12.18 -26.22
N ARG A 241 19.20 11.90 -24.99
CA ARG A 241 18.97 10.60 -24.32
C ARG A 241 17.47 10.34 -24.14
N PHE A 242 16.74 11.31 -23.57
CA PHE A 242 15.30 11.23 -23.39
C PHE A 242 14.56 11.03 -24.72
N SER A 243 14.88 11.84 -25.75
CA SER A 243 14.27 11.75 -27.06
C SER A 243 14.47 10.37 -27.70
N ARG A 244 15.66 9.74 -27.55
CA ARG A 244 15.91 8.39 -28.02
C ARG A 244 15.04 7.34 -27.28
N ILE A 245 15.02 7.38 -25.93
CA ILE A 245 14.23 6.47 -25.10
C ILE A 245 12.73 6.64 -25.41
N SER A 246 12.27 7.88 -25.56
CA SER A 246 10.89 8.20 -25.92
C SER A 246 10.50 7.60 -27.29
N ARG A 247 11.34 7.74 -28.32
CA ARG A 247 11.11 7.13 -29.64
C ARG A 247 11.06 5.59 -29.56
N GLU A 248 11.91 4.96 -28.74
CA GLU A 248 11.87 3.52 -28.51
C GLU A 248 10.56 3.09 -27.84
N SER A 249 10.08 3.88 -26.87
CA SER A 249 8.80 3.65 -26.19
C SER A 249 7.63 3.78 -27.18
N VAL A 250 7.64 4.82 -28.04
CA VAL A 250 6.61 4.99 -29.10
C VAL A 250 6.60 3.79 -30.05
N ARG A 251 7.76 3.31 -30.52
CA ARG A 251 7.83 2.11 -31.39
C ARG A 251 7.29 0.86 -30.71
N ALA A 252 7.58 0.67 -29.42
CA ALA A 252 7.03 -0.46 -28.66
C ALA A 252 5.51 -0.35 -28.51
N ASN A 253 5.00 0.84 -28.19
CA ASN A 253 3.56 1.11 -28.11
C ASN A 253 2.84 0.89 -29.46
N LEU A 254 3.42 1.35 -30.57
CA LEU A 254 2.84 1.12 -31.91
C LEU A 254 2.76 -0.37 -32.25
N LYS A 255 3.80 -1.17 -31.92
CA LYS A 255 3.74 -2.63 -32.08
C LYS A 255 2.64 -3.26 -31.23
N ALA A 256 2.49 -2.83 -29.98
CA ALA A 256 1.43 -3.30 -29.11
C ALA A 256 0.04 -2.92 -29.64
N ALA A 257 -0.13 -1.67 -30.07
CA ALA A 257 -1.36 -1.17 -30.68
C ALA A 257 -1.72 -1.96 -31.94
N MET A 258 -0.75 -2.26 -32.82
CA MET A 258 -0.99 -3.03 -34.05
C MET A 258 -1.46 -4.46 -33.74
N VAL A 259 -0.83 -5.15 -32.76
CA VAL A 259 -1.27 -6.49 -32.33
C VAL A 259 -2.67 -6.43 -31.75
N THR A 260 -2.96 -5.44 -30.92
CA THR A 260 -4.29 -5.27 -30.29
C THR A 260 -5.35 -4.90 -31.33
N ALA A 261 -5.03 -4.03 -32.29
CA ALA A 261 -5.94 -3.65 -33.35
C ALA A 261 -6.36 -4.81 -34.25
N LEU A 262 -5.52 -5.84 -34.41
CA LEU A 262 -5.85 -7.04 -35.19
C LEU A 262 -6.79 -8.01 -34.49
N ILE A 263 -6.96 -7.91 -33.16
CA ILE A 263 -7.79 -8.86 -32.39
C ILE A 263 -9.25 -8.80 -32.85
N ASN A 264 -9.87 -7.62 -32.78
CA ASN A 264 -11.29 -7.47 -33.10
C ASN A 264 -11.62 -7.83 -34.57
N PRO A 265 -10.87 -7.39 -35.59
CA PRO A 265 -11.11 -7.83 -36.96
C PRO A 265 -10.98 -9.35 -37.15
N SER A 266 -9.96 -9.98 -36.52
CA SER A 266 -9.79 -11.45 -36.61
C SER A 266 -10.97 -12.19 -35.99
N LEU A 267 -11.42 -11.76 -34.82
CA LEU A 267 -12.59 -12.37 -34.16
C LEU A 267 -13.87 -12.12 -34.97
N SER A 268 -14.05 -10.92 -35.54
CA SER A 268 -15.20 -10.60 -36.39
C SER A 268 -15.22 -11.45 -37.66
N THR A 269 -14.05 -11.71 -38.29
CA THR A 269 -13.94 -12.61 -39.44
C THR A 269 -14.35 -14.04 -39.09
N ILE A 270 -13.87 -14.55 -37.92
CA ILE A 270 -14.25 -15.89 -37.44
C ILE A 270 -15.77 -15.96 -37.20
N ARG A 271 -16.35 -14.91 -36.61
CA ARG A 271 -17.80 -14.80 -36.42
C ARG A 271 -18.52 -14.79 -37.78
N ALA A 272 -18.05 -14.05 -38.76
CA ALA A 272 -18.64 -14.01 -40.10
C ALA A 272 -18.60 -15.39 -40.76
N ILE A 273 -17.49 -16.15 -40.60
CA ILE A 273 -17.40 -17.54 -41.12
C ILE A 273 -18.43 -18.43 -40.43
N ALA A 274 -18.55 -18.36 -39.09
CA ALA A 274 -19.56 -19.14 -38.37
C ALA A 274 -20.98 -18.78 -38.80
N THR A 275 -21.26 -17.49 -38.98
CA THR A 275 -22.55 -17.01 -39.49
C THR A 275 -22.82 -17.52 -40.90
N ALA A 276 -21.83 -17.49 -41.79
CA ALA A 276 -21.97 -18.02 -43.15
C ALA A 276 -22.26 -19.53 -43.17
N ILE A 277 -21.58 -20.31 -42.34
CA ILE A 277 -21.86 -21.75 -42.18
C ILE A 277 -23.30 -21.99 -41.69
N ILE A 278 -23.76 -21.23 -40.71
CA ILE A 278 -25.12 -21.36 -40.17
C ILE A 278 -26.18 -20.98 -41.20
N ILE A 279 -25.97 -19.84 -41.89
CA ILE A 279 -26.94 -19.40 -42.92
C ILE A 279 -26.93 -20.38 -44.09
N PHE A 280 -25.80 -20.84 -44.58
CA PHE A 280 -25.73 -21.77 -45.71
C PHE A 280 -26.33 -23.14 -45.34
N TYR A 281 -25.81 -23.81 -44.30
CA TYR A 281 -26.28 -25.11 -43.90
C TYR A 281 -27.71 -25.07 -43.34
N GLY A 282 -28.00 -24.08 -42.50
CA GLY A 282 -29.37 -23.88 -42.00
C GLY A 282 -30.38 -23.49 -43.07
N GLY A 283 -29.94 -22.72 -44.10
CA GLY A 283 -30.77 -22.42 -45.28
C GLY A 283 -31.10 -23.67 -46.10
N LEU A 284 -30.13 -24.60 -46.29
CA LEU A 284 -30.39 -25.90 -46.93
C LEU A 284 -31.41 -26.74 -46.12
N LEU A 285 -31.34 -26.70 -44.79
CA LEU A 285 -32.30 -27.40 -43.92
C LEU A 285 -33.70 -26.77 -44.02
N VAL A 286 -33.77 -25.45 -44.15
CA VAL A 286 -35.07 -24.73 -44.36
C VAL A 286 -35.70 -25.11 -45.70
N THR A 287 -34.91 -25.16 -46.79
CA THR A 287 -35.45 -25.58 -48.13
C THR A 287 -35.93 -27.04 -48.15
N ARG A 288 -35.39 -27.88 -47.22
CA ARG A 288 -35.84 -29.27 -47.04
C ARG A 288 -36.99 -29.43 -46.03
N ASN A 289 -37.50 -28.33 -45.50
CA ASN A 289 -38.51 -28.33 -44.40
C ASN A 289 -38.05 -29.05 -43.12
N GLU A 290 -36.73 -29.22 -42.88
CA GLU A 290 -36.18 -29.84 -41.66
C GLU A 290 -35.93 -28.78 -40.59
N LEU A 291 -35.94 -27.49 -40.93
CA LEU A 291 -35.75 -26.37 -40.03
C LEU A 291 -36.69 -25.22 -40.38
N THR A 292 -37.19 -24.49 -39.37
CA THR A 292 -38.03 -23.30 -39.59
C THR A 292 -37.13 -22.04 -39.79
N VAL A 293 -37.68 -21.04 -40.48
CA VAL A 293 -36.97 -19.76 -40.68
C VAL A 293 -36.69 -19.07 -39.35
N GLY A 294 -37.66 -19.09 -38.43
CA GLY A 294 -37.45 -18.54 -37.10
C GLY A 294 -36.32 -19.24 -36.31
N SER A 295 -36.19 -20.58 -36.49
CA SER A 295 -35.06 -21.33 -35.91
C SER A 295 -33.74 -20.87 -36.49
N LEU A 296 -33.62 -20.62 -37.79
CA LEU A 296 -32.42 -20.12 -38.42
C LEU A 296 -32.02 -18.74 -37.85
N ILE A 297 -32.98 -17.84 -37.68
CA ILE A 297 -32.77 -16.52 -37.06
C ILE A 297 -32.31 -16.66 -35.58
N ALA A 298 -32.91 -17.58 -34.84
CA ALA A 298 -32.49 -17.85 -33.47
C ALA A 298 -31.03 -18.36 -33.39
N PHE A 299 -30.62 -19.29 -34.28
CA PHE A 299 -29.25 -19.76 -34.37
C PHE A 299 -28.26 -18.63 -34.67
N TYR A 300 -28.62 -17.72 -35.60
CA TYR A 300 -27.83 -16.52 -35.87
C TYR A 300 -27.63 -15.67 -34.59
N ASN A 301 -28.71 -15.43 -33.85
CA ASN A 301 -28.62 -14.64 -32.60
C ASN A 301 -27.82 -15.36 -31.52
N TYR A 302 -27.97 -16.68 -31.37
CA TYR A 302 -27.18 -17.47 -30.40
C TYR A 302 -25.68 -17.43 -30.69
N THR A 303 -25.24 -17.38 -31.94
CA THR A 303 -23.80 -17.24 -32.25
C THR A 303 -23.18 -16.00 -31.60
N GLY A 304 -23.94 -14.91 -31.50
CA GLY A 304 -23.50 -13.70 -30.80
C GLY A 304 -23.19 -13.91 -29.31
N LEU A 305 -23.84 -14.87 -28.67
CA LEU A 305 -23.69 -15.15 -27.24
C LEU A 305 -22.41 -15.95 -26.90
N PHE A 306 -21.76 -16.59 -27.87
CA PHE A 306 -20.55 -17.38 -27.64
C PHE A 306 -19.25 -16.57 -27.66
N TYR A 307 -19.19 -15.51 -28.45
CA TYR A 307 -17.92 -14.81 -28.71
C TYR A 307 -17.41 -14.02 -27.54
N GLN A 308 -18.27 -13.28 -26.88
CA GLN A 308 -17.92 -12.44 -25.72
C GLN A 308 -17.34 -13.25 -24.56
N PRO A 309 -17.97 -14.36 -24.12
CA PRO A 309 -17.45 -15.18 -23.04
C PRO A 309 -16.05 -15.77 -23.29
N ILE A 310 -15.74 -16.17 -24.53
CA ILE A 310 -14.45 -16.80 -24.85
C ILE A 310 -13.29 -15.81 -24.68
N ILE A 311 -13.49 -14.57 -25.12
CA ILE A 311 -12.50 -13.50 -24.92
C ILE A 311 -12.31 -13.25 -23.42
N MET A 312 -13.40 -13.24 -22.65
CA MET A 312 -13.36 -12.99 -21.23
C MET A 312 -12.59 -14.08 -20.46
N VAL A 313 -12.76 -15.36 -20.82
CA VAL A 313 -11.98 -16.47 -20.21
C VAL A 313 -10.48 -16.27 -20.38
N ALA A 314 -10.05 -15.87 -21.60
CA ALA A 314 -8.63 -15.66 -21.88
C ALA A 314 -8.03 -14.48 -21.10
N THR A 315 -8.81 -13.42 -20.85
CA THR A 315 -8.37 -12.26 -20.06
C THR A 315 -8.43 -12.54 -18.57
N PHE A 316 -9.46 -13.26 -18.11
CA PHE A 316 -9.67 -13.61 -16.70
C PHE A 316 -8.50 -14.36 -16.08
N TYR A 317 -7.84 -15.26 -16.82
CA TYR A 317 -6.65 -15.95 -16.32
C TYR A 317 -5.56 -14.98 -15.86
N ASN A 318 -5.29 -13.92 -16.61
CA ASN A 318 -4.28 -12.93 -16.25
C ASN A 318 -4.73 -12.11 -15.02
N VAL A 319 -6.01 -11.74 -14.96
CA VAL A 319 -6.59 -11.01 -13.83
C VAL A 319 -6.51 -11.86 -12.56
N LEU A 320 -6.89 -13.13 -12.64
CA LEU A 320 -6.79 -14.08 -11.52
C LEU A 320 -5.34 -14.26 -11.04
N GLN A 321 -4.37 -14.41 -11.96
CA GLN A 321 -2.96 -14.53 -11.59
C GLN A 321 -2.44 -13.27 -10.88
N SER A 322 -2.84 -12.08 -11.36
CA SER A 322 -2.49 -10.81 -10.71
C SER A 322 -3.13 -10.71 -9.32
N ALA A 323 -4.41 -11.04 -9.22
CA ALA A 323 -5.13 -11.00 -7.95
C ALA A 323 -4.58 -12.00 -6.91
N LEU A 324 -4.18 -13.21 -7.35
CA LEU A 324 -3.53 -14.19 -6.48
C LEU A 324 -2.18 -13.70 -5.96
N ALA A 325 -1.40 -12.99 -6.78
CA ALA A 325 -0.14 -12.38 -6.32
C ALA A 325 -0.40 -11.26 -5.31
N SER A 326 -1.42 -10.43 -5.55
CA SER A 326 -1.85 -9.40 -4.60
C SER A 326 -2.42 -10.00 -3.32
N ALA A 327 -3.22 -11.06 -3.44
CA ALA A 327 -3.77 -11.80 -2.31
C ALA A 327 -2.67 -12.39 -1.41
N GLU A 328 -1.61 -12.95 -1.99
CA GLU A 328 -0.47 -13.46 -1.23
C GLU A 328 0.20 -12.35 -0.43
N ARG A 329 0.46 -11.18 -1.04
CA ARG A 329 1.07 -10.04 -0.33
C ARG A 329 0.19 -9.54 0.81
N VAL A 330 -1.11 -9.36 0.58
CA VAL A 330 -2.06 -8.93 1.63
C VAL A 330 -2.19 -9.98 2.73
N TYR A 331 -2.25 -11.26 2.37
CA TYR A 331 -2.36 -12.37 3.32
C TYR A 331 -1.13 -12.50 4.22
N LEU A 332 0.07 -12.43 3.64
CA LEU A 332 1.33 -12.46 4.38
C LEU A 332 1.47 -11.23 5.29
N PHE A 333 1.12 -10.04 4.76
CA PHE A 333 1.11 -8.82 5.55
C PHE A 333 0.19 -8.92 6.78
N LEU A 334 -1.04 -9.41 6.62
CA LEU A 334 -1.99 -9.57 7.73
C LEU A 334 -1.60 -10.68 8.73
N LYS A 335 -0.70 -11.58 8.33
CA LYS A 335 -0.14 -12.63 9.21
C LYS A 335 1.16 -12.24 9.89
N GLU A 336 1.77 -11.14 9.49
CA GLU A 336 2.99 -10.65 10.14
C GLU A 336 2.69 -10.34 11.60
N LYS A 337 3.53 -10.85 12.49
CA LYS A 337 3.37 -10.59 13.91
C LYS A 337 4.18 -9.37 14.32
N PRO A 338 3.66 -8.48 15.14
CA PRO A 338 4.47 -7.44 15.76
C PRO A 338 5.67 -8.07 16.47
N GLY A 339 6.87 -7.54 16.22
CA GLY A 339 8.09 -8.04 16.87
C GLY A 339 8.18 -7.61 18.34
N ILE A 340 7.37 -6.61 18.75
CA ILE A 340 7.32 -6.07 20.09
C ILE A 340 5.86 -6.08 20.56
N GLU A 341 5.58 -6.92 21.55
CA GLU A 341 4.27 -7.04 22.18
C GLU A 341 4.43 -6.95 23.71
N ASP A 342 3.34 -6.67 24.40
CA ASP A 342 3.32 -6.74 25.85
C ASP A 342 3.51 -8.19 26.31
N SER A 343 4.48 -8.40 27.19
CA SER A 343 4.66 -9.70 27.85
C SER A 343 3.42 -10.03 28.69
N PRO A 344 3.05 -11.30 28.87
CA PRO A 344 2.02 -11.68 29.84
C PRO A 344 2.28 -11.19 31.28
N GLU A 345 3.54 -10.94 31.63
CA GLU A 345 3.96 -10.40 32.93
C GLU A 345 4.05 -8.85 32.91
N ALA A 346 3.70 -8.18 31.83
CA ALA A 346 3.79 -6.74 31.74
C ALA A 346 2.65 -6.07 32.52
N GLU A 347 3.00 -5.09 33.31
CA GLU A 347 2.09 -4.33 34.14
C GLU A 347 2.23 -2.83 33.88
N ASP A 348 1.18 -2.08 34.17
CA ASP A 348 1.25 -0.61 34.21
C ASP A 348 2.05 -0.18 35.42
N ARG A 349 3.31 0.18 35.21
CA ARG A 349 4.24 0.58 36.28
C ARG A 349 4.63 2.04 36.12
N GLU A 350 4.80 2.72 37.22
CA GLU A 350 5.33 4.08 37.28
C GLU A 350 6.86 4.07 37.40
N ILE A 351 7.54 4.94 36.64
CA ILE A 351 8.97 5.22 36.78
C ILE A 351 9.14 6.19 37.94
N LEU A 352 9.89 5.83 38.94
CA LEU A 352 10.08 6.62 40.17
C LEU A 352 11.21 7.64 40.00
N ASP A 353 12.42 7.16 39.82
CA ASP A 353 13.63 7.96 39.75
C ASP A 353 14.17 8.13 38.31
N GLY A 354 14.01 7.10 37.47
CA GLY A 354 14.43 7.10 36.07
C GLY A 354 15.93 6.75 35.91
N GLU A 355 16.49 5.91 36.76
CA GLU A 355 17.82 5.32 36.52
C GLU A 355 17.72 4.30 35.38
N ILE A 356 18.67 4.35 34.44
CA ILE A 356 18.67 3.43 33.28
C ILE A 356 19.95 2.60 33.30
N VAL A 357 19.79 1.27 33.15
CA VAL A 357 20.92 0.35 33.09
C VAL A 357 20.77 -0.60 31.92
N LEU A 358 21.75 -0.63 31.05
CA LEU A 358 21.90 -1.63 29.99
C LEU A 358 22.90 -2.68 30.49
N GLU A 359 22.48 -3.95 30.56
CA GLU A 359 23.30 -5.05 31.05
C GLU A 359 23.56 -6.07 29.94
N ASN A 360 24.83 -6.23 29.59
CA ASN A 360 25.31 -7.19 28.60
C ASN A 360 24.48 -7.19 27.31
N VAL A 361 24.16 -6.00 26.79
CA VAL A 361 23.27 -5.82 25.63
C VAL A 361 23.97 -6.19 24.34
N HIS A 362 23.40 -7.14 23.59
CA HIS A 362 23.75 -7.48 22.22
C HIS A 362 22.62 -7.05 21.29
N PHE A 363 23.00 -6.28 20.27
CA PHE A 363 22.02 -5.78 19.31
C PHE A 363 22.60 -5.64 17.90
N SER A 364 21.78 -6.02 16.91
CA SER A 364 22.07 -5.87 15.48
C SER A 364 20.84 -5.46 14.69
N TYR A 365 21.02 -4.59 13.67
CA TYR A 365 20.01 -4.32 12.65
C TYR A 365 20.29 -5.22 11.43
N ASP A 366 19.33 -6.06 11.05
CA ASP A 366 19.40 -6.90 9.83
C ASP A 366 20.78 -7.59 9.61
N GLY A 367 21.35 -8.13 10.70
CA GLY A 367 22.65 -8.80 10.68
C GLY A 367 23.86 -7.86 10.83
N SER A 368 23.68 -6.53 10.77
CA SER A 368 24.75 -5.56 11.05
C SER A 368 24.86 -5.35 12.56
N LYS A 369 25.94 -5.84 13.17
CA LYS A 369 26.16 -5.77 14.62
C LYS A 369 26.41 -4.32 15.02
N VAL A 370 25.73 -3.90 16.11
CA VAL A 370 25.90 -2.57 16.74
C VAL A 370 26.50 -2.73 18.12
N PHE A 371 25.97 -3.64 18.95
CA PHE A 371 26.48 -3.90 20.29
C PHE A 371 26.81 -5.38 20.50
N GLU A 372 27.93 -5.64 21.15
CA GLU A 372 28.38 -6.97 21.58
C GLU A 372 28.73 -6.92 23.07
N GLY A 373 27.70 -7.01 23.94
CA GLY A 373 27.87 -6.98 25.39
C GLY A 373 28.03 -5.57 25.97
N LEU A 374 27.23 -4.60 25.49
CA LEU A 374 27.23 -3.23 26.01
C LEU A 374 26.73 -3.21 27.46
N ASN A 375 27.53 -2.65 28.35
CA ASN A 375 27.16 -2.30 29.73
C ASN A 375 27.20 -0.77 29.87
N LEU A 376 26.08 -0.18 30.30
CA LEU A 376 25.92 1.26 30.41
C LEU A 376 24.97 1.59 31.55
N LYS A 377 25.36 2.53 32.40
CA LYS A 377 24.52 3.06 33.47
C LYS A 377 24.35 4.55 33.31
N ILE A 378 23.11 5.05 33.29
CA ILE A 378 22.72 6.46 33.25
C ILE A 378 22.06 6.80 34.57
N ARG A 379 22.54 7.82 35.25
CA ARG A 379 22.04 8.23 36.58
C ARG A 379 20.66 8.87 36.44
N SER A 380 19.84 8.64 37.46
CA SER A 380 18.55 9.31 37.60
C SER A 380 18.71 10.81 37.76
N LYS A 381 17.69 11.55 37.30
CA LYS A 381 17.58 13.02 37.47
C LYS A 381 18.85 13.79 37.08
N SER A 382 19.56 13.32 36.05
CA SER A 382 20.78 13.92 35.53
C SER A 382 20.72 14.03 34.01
N THR A 383 21.52 14.94 33.47
CA THR A 383 21.70 15.08 32.01
C THR A 383 22.94 14.32 31.59
N THR A 384 22.77 13.28 30.79
CA THR A 384 23.87 12.49 30.22
C THR A 384 23.99 12.75 28.73
N ALA A 385 25.16 13.20 28.27
CA ALA A 385 25.46 13.35 26.86
C ALA A 385 26.10 12.08 26.28
N LEU A 386 25.51 11.55 25.19
CA LEU A 386 26.12 10.47 24.40
C LEU A 386 26.88 11.07 23.23
N VAL A 387 28.19 10.88 23.18
CA VAL A 387 29.08 11.41 22.17
C VAL A 387 29.83 10.28 21.44
N GLY A 388 30.11 10.45 20.16
CA GLY A 388 30.81 9.43 19.36
C GLY A 388 30.58 9.65 17.86
N HIS A 389 31.38 8.99 17.03
CA HIS A 389 31.23 9.06 15.58
C HIS A 389 29.87 8.55 15.10
N THR A 390 29.48 8.95 13.88
CA THR A 390 28.28 8.37 13.23
C THR A 390 28.42 6.85 13.15
N GLY A 391 27.36 6.13 13.51
CA GLY A 391 27.39 4.66 13.57
C GLY A 391 27.94 4.07 14.89
N ALA A 392 28.31 4.89 15.89
CA ALA A 392 28.78 4.38 17.19
C ALA A 392 27.68 3.72 18.05
N GLY A 393 26.40 3.85 17.67
CA GLY A 393 25.27 3.25 18.36
C GLY A 393 24.45 4.20 19.26
N LYS A 394 24.68 5.51 19.19
CA LYS A 394 23.97 6.51 20.04
C LYS A 394 22.45 6.45 19.89
N THR A 395 21.93 6.56 18.67
CA THR A 395 20.48 6.46 18.36
C THR A 395 19.93 5.06 18.67
N THR A 396 20.77 4.02 18.59
CA THR A 396 20.36 2.65 18.95
C THR A 396 20.09 2.52 20.46
N ILE A 397 20.88 3.19 21.32
CA ILE A 397 20.60 3.26 22.76
C ILE A 397 19.23 3.91 23.02
N ALA A 398 18.94 5.03 22.34
CA ALA A 398 17.64 5.69 22.42
C ALA A 398 16.49 4.75 22.02
N ASN A 399 16.64 4.05 20.91
CA ASN A 399 15.64 3.11 20.40
C ASN A 399 15.40 1.94 21.36
N LEU A 400 16.44 1.44 22.03
CA LEU A 400 16.32 0.36 23.04
C LEU A 400 15.63 0.87 24.31
N ILE A 401 15.96 2.07 24.80
CA ILE A 401 15.31 2.65 26.00
C ILE A 401 13.81 2.91 25.77
N LEU A 402 13.44 3.38 24.57
CA LEU A 402 12.05 3.56 24.16
C LEU A 402 11.32 2.26 23.83
N ARG A 403 12.04 1.13 23.91
CA ARG A 403 11.54 -0.18 23.49
C ARG A 403 10.91 -0.11 22.08
N LEU A 404 11.58 0.59 21.13
CA LEU A 404 11.28 0.53 19.70
C LEU A 404 11.91 -0.71 19.05
N TYR A 405 12.90 -1.28 19.74
CA TYR A 405 13.55 -2.56 19.47
C TYR A 405 13.85 -3.25 20.80
N ASP A 406 13.76 -4.58 20.84
CA ASP A 406 14.24 -5.38 21.97
C ASP A 406 15.65 -5.90 21.68
N PRO A 407 16.56 -5.98 22.69
CA PRO A 407 17.90 -6.54 22.50
C PRO A 407 17.82 -8.05 22.25
N GLN A 408 18.71 -8.59 21.38
CA GLN A 408 18.78 -10.02 21.11
C GLN A 408 19.31 -10.81 22.33
N LYS A 409 20.22 -10.20 23.13
CA LYS A 409 20.70 -10.74 24.41
C LYS A 409 20.92 -9.59 25.40
N GLY A 410 20.87 -9.91 26.68
CA GLY A 410 20.96 -8.91 27.74
C GLY A 410 19.61 -8.27 28.06
N ARG A 411 19.64 -7.19 28.80
CA ARG A 411 18.43 -6.48 29.25
C ARG A 411 18.65 -4.99 29.43
N VAL A 412 17.57 -4.24 29.32
CA VAL A 412 17.49 -2.81 29.62
C VAL A 412 16.61 -2.65 30.84
N LEU A 413 17.12 -2.03 31.86
CA LEU A 413 16.41 -1.82 33.13
C LEU A 413 16.13 -0.34 33.33
N ILE A 414 14.96 0.00 33.85
CA ILE A 414 14.61 1.32 34.36
C ILE A 414 14.23 1.12 35.84
N ASP A 415 14.88 1.86 36.73
CA ASP A 415 14.74 1.71 38.20
C ASP A 415 14.89 0.24 38.66
N GLY A 416 15.82 -0.50 38.06
CA GLY A 416 16.08 -1.91 38.37
C GLY A 416 15.07 -2.92 37.77
N VAL A 417 14.03 -2.43 37.05
CA VAL A 417 13.00 -3.27 36.42
C VAL A 417 13.25 -3.37 34.92
N ASP A 418 13.22 -4.60 34.39
CA ASP A 418 13.34 -4.82 32.93
C ASP A 418 12.20 -4.13 32.18
N ILE A 419 12.52 -3.38 31.11
CA ILE A 419 11.53 -2.64 30.33
C ILE A 419 10.47 -3.54 29.70
N ARG A 420 10.71 -4.84 29.55
CA ARG A 420 9.74 -5.83 29.06
C ARG A 420 8.65 -6.15 30.08
N LYS A 421 8.85 -5.79 31.35
CA LYS A 421 7.85 -5.93 32.43
C LYS A 421 6.95 -4.69 32.58
N TYR A 422 7.21 -3.63 31.81
CA TYR A 422 6.28 -2.51 31.64
C TYR A 422 5.38 -2.79 30.46
N THR A 423 4.09 -2.40 30.53
CA THR A 423 3.29 -2.30 29.30
C THR A 423 3.90 -1.24 28.38
N ILE A 424 3.84 -1.47 27.06
CA ILE A 424 4.35 -0.53 26.05
C ILE A 424 3.73 0.86 26.25
N LYS A 425 2.44 0.89 26.59
CA LYS A 425 1.68 2.11 26.85
C LYS A 425 2.23 2.86 28.07
N SER A 426 2.43 2.17 29.20
CA SER A 426 2.96 2.77 30.43
C SER A 426 4.40 3.25 30.24
N LEU A 427 5.26 2.44 29.65
CA LEU A 427 6.65 2.81 29.36
C LEU A 427 6.73 4.06 28.49
N ARG A 428 6.07 4.04 27.32
CA ARG A 428 6.12 5.14 26.37
C ARG A 428 5.36 6.39 26.81
N ARG A 429 4.50 6.30 27.82
CA ARG A 429 3.91 7.47 28.47
C ARG A 429 4.93 8.25 29.28
N GLN A 430 5.92 7.58 29.85
CA GLN A 430 6.89 8.12 30.80
C GLN A 430 8.28 8.34 30.19
N VAL A 431 8.58 7.70 29.06
CA VAL A 431 9.80 7.88 28.27
C VAL A 431 9.46 8.53 26.94
N SER A 432 10.06 9.63 26.60
CA SER A 432 9.76 10.37 25.37
C SER A 432 11.00 10.69 24.56
N LEU A 433 10.83 10.80 23.24
CA LEU A 433 11.88 11.16 22.28
C LEU A 433 11.58 12.50 21.63
N ILE A 434 12.57 13.36 21.58
CA ILE A 434 12.60 14.52 20.70
C ILE A 434 13.50 14.14 19.52
N PRO A 435 12.91 13.88 18.33
CA PRO A 435 13.69 13.38 17.18
C PRO A 435 14.50 14.50 16.53
N GLN A 436 15.55 14.11 15.80
CA GLN A 436 16.39 15.00 15.01
C GLN A 436 15.61 15.77 13.95
N GLU A 437 14.76 15.08 13.20
CA GLU A 437 13.84 15.66 12.22
C GLU A 437 12.41 15.64 12.76
N PRO A 438 11.82 16.80 13.11
CA PRO A 438 10.48 16.85 13.62
C PRO A 438 9.47 16.61 12.52
N VAL A 439 8.61 15.60 12.69
CA VAL A 439 7.47 15.32 11.81
C VAL A 439 6.21 15.94 12.38
N LEU A 440 5.58 16.83 11.61
CA LEU A 440 4.29 17.41 11.93
C LEU A 440 3.20 16.86 11.02
N PHE A 441 2.02 16.69 11.62
CA PHE A 441 0.83 16.21 10.93
C PHE A 441 -0.04 17.39 10.48
N GLN A 442 -0.80 17.18 9.43
CA GLN A 442 -1.78 18.16 8.97
C GLN A 442 -2.83 18.42 10.07
N GLY A 443 -3.13 19.70 10.34
CA GLY A 443 -4.03 20.15 11.41
C GLY A 443 -3.61 21.52 11.90
N THR A 444 -3.85 21.84 13.17
CA THR A 444 -3.35 23.06 13.82
C THR A 444 -2.06 22.78 14.59
N VAL A 445 -1.37 23.83 15.03
CA VAL A 445 -0.24 23.72 15.98
C VAL A 445 -0.73 23.06 17.27
N LEU A 446 -1.92 23.47 17.77
CA LEU A 446 -2.55 22.89 18.93
C LEU A 446 -2.78 21.38 18.79
N ASP A 447 -3.31 20.93 17.63
CA ASP A 447 -3.52 19.51 17.35
C ASP A 447 -2.20 18.73 17.39
N ASN A 448 -1.16 19.29 16.82
CA ASN A 448 0.18 18.70 16.82
C ASN A 448 0.78 18.58 18.22
N ILE A 449 0.57 19.53 19.10
CA ILE A 449 1.02 19.47 20.50
C ILE A 449 0.20 18.43 21.28
N ARG A 450 -1.11 18.35 21.05
CA ARG A 450 -2.02 17.39 21.69
C ARG A 450 -1.72 15.92 21.37
N ILE A 451 -0.99 15.63 20.29
CA ILE A 451 -0.52 14.27 20.03
C ILE A 451 0.26 13.70 21.22
N GLY A 452 0.98 14.53 21.95
CA GLY A 452 1.71 14.13 23.15
C GLY A 452 0.79 13.67 24.29
N ASN A 453 -0.32 14.39 24.49
CA ASN A 453 -1.35 14.06 25.47
C ASN A 453 -2.72 14.54 24.94
N PRO A 454 -3.54 13.61 24.38
CA PRO A 454 -4.86 13.95 23.81
C PRO A 454 -5.85 14.56 24.81
N GLU A 455 -5.68 14.31 26.11
CA GLU A 455 -6.53 14.84 27.18
C GLU A 455 -6.07 16.24 27.66
N ALA A 456 -4.96 16.76 27.14
CA ALA A 456 -4.45 18.06 27.54
C ALA A 456 -5.42 19.18 27.14
N THR A 457 -5.84 19.97 28.11
CA THR A 457 -6.63 21.18 27.85
C THR A 457 -5.75 22.25 27.22
N ARG A 458 -6.37 23.23 26.55
CA ARG A 458 -5.66 24.38 26.00
C ARG A 458 -4.88 25.12 27.08
N GLU A 459 -5.48 25.29 28.22
CA GLU A 459 -4.91 25.97 29.39
C GLU A 459 -3.63 25.28 29.90
N ASN A 460 -3.62 23.92 29.94
CA ASN A 460 -2.43 23.14 30.29
C ASN A 460 -1.31 23.30 29.25
N ILE A 461 -1.64 23.42 27.98
CA ILE A 461 -0.67 23.64 26.92
C ILE A 461 -0.07 25.03 27.01
N GLU A 462 -0.90 26.07 27.19
CA GLU A 462 -0.45 27.45 27.34
C GLU A 462 0.43 27.61 28.59
N LYS A 463 0.05 27.00 29.71
CA LYS A 463 0.89 26.92 30.92
C LYS A 463 2.25 26.28 30.66
N THR A 464 2.28 25.18 29.90
CA THR A 464 3.53 24.50 29.55
C THR A 464 4.40 25.41 28.66
N ILE A 465 3.81 26.16 27.72
CA ILE A 465 4.50 27.10 26.85
C ILE A 465 5.13 28.23 27.70
N ASP A 466 4.40 28.77 28.65
CA ASP A 466 4.87 29.84 29.53
C ASP A 466 5.98 29.38 30.48
N GLU A 467 5.84 28.19 31.09
CA GLU A 467 6.86 27.59 31.97
C GLU A 467 8.19 27.35 31.23
N LEU A 468 8.13 27.04 29.95
CA LEU A 468 9.28 26.81 29.11
C LEU A 468 9.87 28.09 28.49
N GLY A 469 9.16 29.21 28.58
CA GLY A 469 9.58 30.48 27.99
C GLY A 469 9.50 30.53 26.46
N LEU A 470 8.58 29.74 25.89
CA LEU A 470 8.43 29.59 24.42
C LEU A 470 7.26 30.40 23.85
N LYS A 471 6.58 31.19 24.67
CA LYS A 471 5.41 31.99 24.32
C LYS A 471 5.64 32.91 23.11
N GLU A 472 6.73 33.65 23.13
CA GLU A 472 7.11 34.60 22.08
C GLU A 472 7.21 33.93 20.68
N ILE A 473 7.67 32.67 20.63
CA ILE A 473 7.80 31.94 19.37
C ILE A 473 6.45 31.43 18.88
N ILE A 474 5.58 30.99 19.76
CA ILE A 474 4.22 30.57 19.39
C ILE A 474 3.38 31.80 18.96
N GLU A 475 3.51 32.92 19.62
CA GLU A 475 2.82 34.18 19.26
C GLU A 475 3.35 34.77 17.94
N SER A 476 4.57 34.46 17.53
CA SER A 476 5.10 34.87 16.22
C SER A 476 4.48 34.10 15.03
N LEU A 477 3.73 33.04 15.29
CA LEU A 477 2.97 32.34 14.26
C LEU A 477 1.71 33.14 13.87
N PRO A 478 1.26 33.10 12.60
CA PRO A 478 0.16 33.95 12.11
C PRO A 478 -1.11 33.92 12.97
N ASP A 479 -1.50 32.72 13.44
CA ASP A 479 -2.69 32.49 14.27
C ASP A 479 -2.31 31.79 15.61
N GLY A 480 -1.07 31.96 16.09
CA GLY A 480 -0.59 31.30 17.31
C GLY A 480 -0.80 29.76 17.29
N LEU A 481 -1.46 29.23 18.32
CA LEU A 481 -1.80 27.81 18.44
C LEU A 481 -2.76 27.30 17.35
N GLU A 482 -3.58 28.17 16.76
CA GLU A 482 -4.54 27.81 15.70
C GLU A 482 -3.93 27.87 14.30
N THR A 483 -2.64 28.22 14.19
CA THR A 483 -1.93 28.23 12.91
C THR A 483 -2.02 26.88 12.24
N LYS A 484 -2.51 26.86 11.00
CA LYS A 484 -2.65 25.63 10.19
C LYS A 484 -1.29 25.09 9.75
N VAL A 485 -1.07 23.84 9.99
CA VAL A 485 0.15 23.10 9.62
C VAL A 485 -0.11 22.28 8.35
N LYS A 486 0.67 22.50 7.30
CA LYS A 486 0.66 21.69 6.08
C LYS A 486 1.34 20.34 6.33
N PRO A 487 1.10 19.30 5.49
CA PRO A 487 1.79 18.02 5.61
C PRO A 487 3.30 18.20 5.77
N GLY A 488 3.89 17.53 6.78
CA GLY A 488 5.33 17.65 7.10
C GLY A 488 5.76 19.00 7.70
N GLY A 489 4.83 19.97 7.88
CA GLY A 489 5.15 21.31 8.39
C GLY A 489 5.90 22.20 7.39
N GLU A 490 5.67 22.01 6.07
CA GLU A 490 6.38 22.74 5.00
C GLU A 490 6.23 24.28 5.08
N ASN A 491 5.16 24.75 5.70
CA ASN A 491 4.90 26.18 5.89
C ASN A 491 5.52 26.78 7.16
N LEU A 492 6.26 25.98 7.93
CA LEU A 492 6.92 26.41 9.16
C LEU A 492 8.45 26.33 9.01
N SER A 493 9.15 27.24 9.71
CA SER A 493 10.62 27.15 9.79
C SER A 493 11.07 25.87 10.51
N VAL A 494 12.32 25.47 10.32
CA VAL A 494 12.88 24.31 11.02
C VAL A 494 12.79 24.48 12.53
N GLY A 495 13.10 25.68 13.05
CA GLY A 495 13.02 25.99 14.48
C GLY A 495 11.59 25.90 15.02
N GLN A 496 10.61 26.45 14.30
CA GLN A 496 9.20 26.34 14.70
C GLN A 496 8.73 24.88 14.75
N ARG A 497 9.10 24.05 13.77
CA ARG A 497 8.79 22.63 13.80
C ARG A 497 9.42 21.92 15.00
N GLN A 498 10.66 22.26 15.34
CA GLN A 498 11.33 21.68 16.51
C GLN A 498 10.66 22.06 17.81
N ILE A 499 10.26 23.33 17.97
CA ILE A 499 9.54 23.80 19.16
C ILE A 499 8.21 23.09 19.31
N ILE A 500 7.45 22.93 18.25
CA ILE A 500 6.17 22.20 18.30
C ILE A 500 6.39 20.73 18.69
N SER A 501 7.42 20.09 18.15
CA SER A 501 7.82 18.72 18.53
C SER A 501 8.29 18.62 19.98
N PHE A 502 9.00 19.63 20.46
CA PHE A 502 9.42 19.75 21.83
C PHE A 502 8.22 19.91 22.77
N LEU A 503 7.30 20.84 22.49
CA LEU A 503 6.08 21.05 23.25
C LEU A 503 5.19 19.80 23.29
N ARG A 504 5.06 19.07 22.14
CA ARG A 504 4.39 17.76 22.06
C ARG A 504 4.94 16.78 23.11
N THR A 505 6.25 16.77 23.25
CA THR A 505 6.93 15.89 24.23
C THR A 505 6.67 16.36 25.65
N MET A 506 6.66 17.66 25.89
CA MET A 506 6.56 18.25 27.25
C MET A 506 5.16 18.18 27.83
N VAL A 507 4.11 18.37 27.04
CA VAL A 507 2.71 18.23 27.48
C VAL A 507 2.42 16.82 28.02
N ARG A 508 3.22 15.84 27.65
CA ARG A 508 3.17 14.47 28.16
C ARG A 508 3.74 14.31 29.59
N ASN A 509 4.54 15.26 30.04
CA ASN A 509 5.25 15.28 31.32
C ASN A 509 6.09 14.02 31.60
N PRO A 510 7.00 13.60 30.70
CA PRO A 510 7.78 12.37 30.82
C PRO A 510 8.80 12.45 31.97
N LYS A 511 9.14 11.29 32.57
CA LYS A 511 10.21 11.14 33.57
C LYS A 511 11.60 11.05 32.92
N ILE A 512 11.65 10.42 31.75
CA ILE A 512 12.88 10.23 30.95
C ILE A 512 12.70 10.90 29.59
N ILE A 513 13.65 11.71 29.19
CA ILE A 513 13.65 12.40 27.90
C ILE A 513 14.92 12.02 27.13
N VAL A 514 14.75 11.55 25.92
CA VAL A 514 15.84 11.36 24.95
C VAL A 514 15.76 12.46 23.91
N ILE A 515 16.84 13.18 23.72
CA ILE A 515 16.96 14.29 22.77
C ILE A 515 17.98 13.87 21.71
N ASP A 516 17.53 13.66 20.47
CA ASP A 516 18.39 13.33 19.33
C ASP A 516 18.63 14.59 18.49
N GLU A 517 19.79 15.23 18.66
CA GLU A 517 20.29 16.39 17.88
C GLU A 517 19.24 17.45 17.49
N ALA A 518 18.41 17.89 18.42
CA ALA A 518 17.23 18.73 18.16
C ALA A 518 17.51 20.16 17.60
N MET A 519 18.76 20.50 17.22
CA MET A 519 19.14 21.91 16.96
C MET A 519 19.97 22.15 15.69
N SER A 520 20.17 21.16 14.83
CA SER A 520 20.86 21.35 13.54
C SER A 520 19.96 22.11 12.57
N SER A 521 20.41 23.27 12.08
CA SER A 521 19.68 24.11 11.10
C SER A 521 18.59 25.06 11.67
N VAL A 522 18.70 25.43 12.94
CA VAL A 522 17.83 26.41 13.61
C VAL A 522 18.54 27.76 13.70
N ASP A 523 17.78 28.84 13.63
CA ASP A 523 18.34 30.18 13.84
C ASP A 523 18.83 30.36 15.30
N PRO A 524 19.82 31.24 15.55
CA PRO A 524 20.47 31.38 16.86
C PRO A 524 19.51 31.76 18.00
N PHE A 525 18.46 32.53 17.72
CA PHE A 525 17.48 32.94 18.72
C PHE A 525 16.64 31.75 19.19
N THR A 526 16.08 31.01 18.25
CA THR A 526 15.28 29.80 18.52
C THR A 526 16.15 28.71 19.19
N GLU A 527 17.42 28.56 18.75
CA GLU A 527 18.36 27.66 19.39
C GLU A 527 18.60 28.00 20.86
N HIS A 528 18.81 29.28 21.19
CA HIS A 528 19.01 29.73 22.56
C HIS A 528 17.80 29.46 23.45
N LYS A 529 16.60 29.78 22.95
CA LYS A 529 15.33 29.51 23.68
C LYS A 529 15.11 28.03 23.93
N LEU A 530 15.41 27.16 22.94
CA LEU A 530 15.33 25.70 23.10
C LEU A 530 16.35 25.20 24.13
N GLN A 531 17.57 25.70 24.13
CA GLN A 531 18.61 25.34 25.11
C GLN A 531 18.18 25.74 26.53
N GLU A 532 17.66 26.96 26.72
CA GLU A 532 17.11 27.37 28.03
C GLU A 532 15.97 26.46 28.47
N ALA A 533 15.04 26.12 27.58
CA ALA A 533 13.94 25.21 27.88
C ALA A 533 14.43 23.80 28.29
N ILE A 534 15.42 23.25 27.59
CA ILE A 534 16.05 21.97 27.94
C ILE A 534 16.70 22.03 29.30
N LEU A 535 17.42 23.10 29.63
CA LEU A 535 18.07 23.29 30.93
C LEU A 535 17.08 23.39 32.10
N ARG A 536 15.98 24.11 31.90
CA ARG A 536 14.90 24.20 32.90
C ARG A 536 14.31 22.82 33.21
N LEU A 537 14.19 21.96 32.20
CA LEU A 537 13.61 20.63 32.31
C LEU A 537 14.55 19.59 32.95
N ALA A 538 15.84 19.69 32.66
CA ALA A 538 16.85 18.74 33.10
C ALA A 538 16.96 18.63 34.64
N ARG A 539 16.63 19.68 35.37
CA ARG A 539 16.80 19.76 36.84
C ARG A 539 15.99 18.75 37.66
N ARG A 540 14.97 18.10 37.05
CA ARG A 540 14.07 17.16 37.79
C ARG A 540 13.82 15.86 37.04
N ARG A 541 14.46 15.63 35.87
CA ARG A 541 14.21 14.50 34.99
C ARG A 541 15.51 13.87 34.53
N THR A 542 15.45 12.61 34.12
CA THR A 542 16.59 11.98 33.48
C THR A 542 16.61 12.37 31.99
N CYS A 543 17.65 13.09 31.60
CA CYS A 543 17.81 13.55 30.21
C CYS A 543 18.99 12.85 29.54
N ILE A 544 18.75 12.28 28.37
CA ILE A 544 19.80 11.69 27.52
C ILE A 544 19.88 12.54 26.29
N VAL A 545 21.05 13.12 26.03
CA VAL A 545 21.27 14.00 24.86
C VAL A 545 22.26 13.33 23.92
N ILE A 546 21.82 13.01 22.72
CA ILE A 546 22.70 12.57 21.63
C ILE A 546 23.28 13.86 21.03
N ALA A 547 24.54 14.14 21.37
CA ALA A 547 25.13 15.45 21.12
C ALA A 547 26.05 15.44 19.88
N HIS A 548 25.77 16.38 18.99
CA HIS A 548 26.57 16.68 17.81
C HIS A 548 27.09 18.14 17.85
N ARG A 549 26.78 18.92 18.91
CA ARG A 549 27.25 20.30 19.09
C ARG A 549 28.01 20.51 20.42
N PRO A 550 29.06 21.35 20.42
CA PRO A 550 29.83 21.64 21.62
C PRO A 550 28.99 22.24 22.76
N THR A 551 28.04 23.10 22.43
CA THR A 551 27.16 23.78 23.39
C THR A 551 26.33 22.81 24.21
N THR A 552 25.76 21.81 23.56
CA THR A 552 24.91 20.79 24.19
C THR A 552 25.71 19.83 25.08
N VAL A 553 26.93 19.51 24.68
CA VAL A 553 27.83 18.63 25.47
C VAL A 553 28.26 19.27 26.77
N ARG A 554 28.53 20.61 26.75
CA ARG A 554 29.03 21.36 27.92
C ARG A 554 28.03 21.40 29.08
N VAL A 555 26.75 21.28 28.81
CA VAL A 555 25.66 21.41 29.79
C VAL A 555 25.34 20.08 30.49
N ALA A 556 25.89 18.97 30.00
CA ALA A 556 25.67 17.65 30.57
C ALA A 556 26.47 17.46 31.88
N ASP A 557 25.78 16.85 32.88
CA ASP A 557 26.41 16.44 34.15
C ASP A 557 27.44 15.33 33.92
N GLU A 558 27.18 14.49 32.93
CA GLU A 558 28.04 13.36 32.58
C GLU A 558 28.06 13.17 31.06
N ILE A 559 29.24 12.84 30.57
CA ILE A 559 29.51 12.56 29.15
C ILE A 559 29.96 11.12 29.03
N ILE A 560 29.31 10.36 28.11
CA ILE A 560 29.67 8.99 27.78
C ILE A 560 30.09 8.94 26.33
N VAL A 561 31.34 8.53 26.08
CA VAL A 561 31.93 8.43 24.76
C VAL A 561 31.77 7.00 24.24
N LEU A 562 31.10 6.89 23.10
CA LEU A 562 30.87 5.63 22.41
C LEU A 562 31.77 5.50 21.19
N LYS A 563 32.43 4.34 21.05
CA LYS A 563 33.24 3.98 19.88
C LYS A 563 33.03 2.51 19.55
N HIS A 564 32.58 2.23 18.31
CA HIS A 564 32.30 0.86 17.82
C HIS A 564 31.44 0.04 18.80
N GLY A 565 30.36 0.63 19.29
CA GLY A 565 29.40 -0.06 20.18
C GLY A 565 29.89 -0.30 21.62
N LYS A 566 31.01 0.35 22.05
CA LYS A 566 31.56 0.23 23.40
C LYS A 566 31.72 1.60 24.05
N VAL A 567 31.56 1.67 25.36
CA VAL A 567 31.90 2.85 26.15
C VAL A 567 33.43 2.91 26.33
N VAL A 568 34.05 3.96 25.81
CA VAL A 568 35.49 4.12 25.89
C VAL A 568 35.93 5.16 26.94
N GLU A 569 35.12 6.19 27.15
CA GLU A 569 35.39 7.22 28.17
C GLU A 569 34.09 7.63 28.84
N ARG A 570 34.22 8.04 30.12
CA ARG A 570 33.12 8.52 30.95
C ARG A 570 33.62 9.57 31.93
N GLY A 571 32.88 10.68 32.07
CA GLY A 571 33.24 11.73 33.03
C GLY A 571 32.60 13.08 32.71
N SER A 572 32.98 14.13 33.45
CA SER A 572 32.54 15.50 33.17
C SER A 572 33.35 16.09 32.01
N HIS A 573 32.85 17.18 31.41
CA HIS A 573 33.53 17.90 30.34
C HIS A 573 34.96 18.26 30.69
N SER A 574 35.21 18.89 31.87
CA SER A 574 36.52 19.30 32.34
C SER A 574 37.48 18.12 32.52
N MET A 575 36.98 17.02 33.12
CA MET A 575 37.79 15.83 33.32
C MET A 575 38.22 15.17 32.00
N LEU A 576 37.30 15.06 31.04
CA LEU A 576 37.57 14.40 29.76
C LEU A 576 38.45 15.23 28.84
N ILE A 577 38.33 16.58 28.87
CA ILE A 577 39.25 17.47 28.15
C ILE A 577 40.67 17.35 28.73
N ALA A 578 40.84 17.34 30.07
CA ALA A 578 42.12 17.19 30.71
C ALA A 578 42.85 15.87 30.37
N ARG A 579 42.08 14.79 30.15
CA ARG A 579 42.59 13.46 29.74
C ARG A 579 43.15 13.42 28.31
N GLN A 580 42.86 14.42 27.47
CA GLN A 580 43.27 14.47 26.05
C GLN A 580 42.98 13.19 25.25
N GLY A 581 41.93 12.46 25.61
CA GLY A 581 41.54 11.21 25.02
C GLY A 581 40.66 11.35 23.77
N GLU A 582 39.82 10.35 23.52
CA GLU A 582 38.89 10.32 22.38
C GLU A 582 37.88 11.48 22.42
N TYR A 583 37.39 11.82 23.63
CA TYR A 583 36.49 12.97 23.82
C TYR A 583 37.12 14.28 23.39
N ALA A 584 38.35 14.57 23.81
CA ALA A 584 39.03 15.80 23.48
C ALA A 584 39.27 15.95 21.96
N ARG A 585 39.55 14.83 21.28
CA ARG A 585 39.66 14.79 19.81
C ARG A 585 38.30 15.07 19.13
N LEU A 586 37.22 14.40 19.56
CA LEU A 586 35.89 14.64 19.03
C LEU A 586 35.41 16.06 19.29
N TYR A 587 35.62 16.59 20.48
CA TYR A 587 35.26 17.96 20.85
C TYR A 587 36.01 19.01 20.01
N SER A 588 37.30 18.80 19.76
CA SER A 588 38.06 19.68 18.88
C SER A 588 37.60 19.66 17.42
N GLN A 589 37.10 18.53 16.95
CA GLN A 589 36.47 18.42 15.62
C GLN A 589 35.11 19.15 15.58
N LEU A 590 34.30 19.03 16.63
CA LEU A 590 32.99 19.73 16.75
C LEU A 590 33.16 21.26 16.81
N LEU A 591 34.28 21.78 17.37
CA LEU A 591 34.56 23.21 17.41
C LEU A 591 35.01 23.77 16.05
N ARG A 592 35.45 22.92 15.11
CA ARG A 592 35.88 23.30 13.77
C ARG A 592 34.76 23.27 12.72
N GLN A 593 33.65 22.66 13.05
CA GLN A 593 32.41 22.64 12.25
C GLN A 593 31.49 23.81 12.65
#